data_d63014dfa4a0f29d17baac6a81fac518
#
_entry.id   d63014dfa4a0f29d17baac6a81fac518
#
_cell.length_a   1.000
_cell.length_b   1.000
_cell.length_c   1.000
_cell.angle_alpha   90.00
_cell.angle_beta   90.00
_cell.angle_gamma   90.00
#
_symmetry.space_group_name_H-M   'P 1'
#
loop_
_entity.id
_entity.type
_entity.pdbx_description
1 polymer ?
#
loop_
_entity_poly.entity_id
_entity_poly.type
_entity_poly.pdbx_seq_one_letter_code
_entity_poly.pdbx_strand_id
1 'polypeptide(L)'
;MEKIITGKVRKNLSEHTARIILERSDRMASSTLEQLRKSTDRAYTMAGFLLTVFIALTAFVFSSPSLWQLSTAAVLWAGIFIALYIMVNQVLWVHPFRHTGNEPRNMIQEENIDRLLKNGHNQEEMNAIYSVNTLLDAISHNQEIIDRNRSILANRCDHIEKAMTVIKCTVIVATIITVISLLVSALGMYHGSAI
;
A
#
# COMPACT_ATOMS: atom_id res chain seq x y z
N MET A 1 0.94 -9.01 18.76
CA MET A 1 2.35 -8.85 18.34
C MET A 1 3.25 -9.58 19.31
N GLU A 2 4.03 -10.54 18.85
CA GLU A 2 4.98 -11.27 19.69
C GLU A 2 6.17 -10.36 20.02
N LYS A 3 6.53 -10.25 21.31
CA LYS A 3 7.66 -9.43 21.72
C LYS A 3 8.96 -10.07 21.23
N ILE A 4 9.58 -9.48 20.19
CA ILE A 4 10.83 -9.93 19.59
C ILE A 4 11.98 -9.90 20.61
N ILE A 5 11.94 -8.96 21.55
CA ILE A 5 12.97 -8.78 22.55
C ILE A 5 12.50 -9.39 23.88
N THR A 6 12.97 -10.59 24.12
CA THR A 6 12.76 -11.31 25.39
C THR A 6 13.81 -10.91 26.42
N GLY A 7 13.53 -11.16 27.72
CA GLY A 7 14.52 -10.93 28.78
C GLY A 7 15.83 -11.70 28.59
N LYS A 8 15.79 -12.84 27.88
CA LYS A 8 16.98 -13.62 27.51
C LYS A 8 17.85 -12.88 26.50
N VAL A 9 17.24 -12.23 25.51
CA VAL A 9 17.94 -11.42 24.50
C VAL A 9 18.60 -10.21 25.17
N ARG A 10 17.89 -9.50 26.05
CA ARG A 10 18.43 -8.34 26.79
C ARG A 10 19.67 -8.68 27.62
N LYS A 11 19.75 -9.89 28.18
CA LYS A 11 20.87 -10.30 29.05
C LYS A 11 22.10 -10.82 28.29
N ASN A 12 21.93 -11.32 27.06
CA ASN A 12 22.98 -12.06 26.35
C ASN A 12 23.47 -11.36 25.07
N LEU A 13 22.81 -10.28 24.62
CA LEU A 13 23.20 -9.58 23.40
C LEU A 13 24.29 -8.55 23.69
N SER A 14 25.40 -8.61 22.96
CA SER A 14 26.45 -7.60 23.05
C SER A 14 26.05 -6.29 22.37
N GLU A 15 26.59 -5.15 22.81
CA GLU A 15 26.33 -3.86 22.21
C GLU A 15 26.70 -3.82 20.73
N HIS A 16 27.84 -4.42 20.35
CA HIS A 16 28.28 -4.50 18.96
C HIS A 16 27.26 -5.22 18.09
N THR A 17 26.74 -6.36 18.53
CA THR A 17 25.71 -7.10 17.80
C THR A 17 24.40 -6.32 17.72
N ALA A 18 24.00 -5.64 18.80
CA ALA A 18 22.82 -4.79 18.81
C ALA A 18 22.92 -3.65 17.80
N ARG A 19 24.09 -2.98 17.67
CA ARG A 19 24.32 -1.94 16.66
C ARG A 19 24.19 -2.48 15.23
N ILE A 20 24.76 -3.64 14.92
CA ILE A 20 24.62 -4.27 13.59
C ILE A 20 23.14 -4.57 13.27
N ILE A 21 22.40 -5.09 14.25
CA ILE A 21 20.98 -5.40 14.07
C ILE A 21 20.19 -4.10 13.87
N LEU A 22 20.47 -3.06 14.63
CA LEU A 22 19.84 -1.75 14.49
C LEU A 22 20.05 -1.18 13.08
N GLU A 23 21.30 -1.16 12.60
CA GLU A 23 21.61 -0.65 11.26
C GLU A 23 20.84 -1.40 10.16
N ARG A 24 20.75 -2.74 10.28
CA ARG A 24 19.97 -3.57 9.35
C ARG A 24 18.46 -3.27 9.45
N SER A 25 17.95 -3.09 10.65
CA SER A 25 16.54 -2.75 10.86
C SER A 25 16.18 -1.37 10.31
N ASP A 26 17.06 -0.39 10.45
CA ASP A 26 16.91 0.95 9.87
C ASP A 26 16.85 0.92 8.34
N ARG A 27 17.77 0.18 7.72
CA ARG A 27 17.75 -0.03 6.26
C ARG A 27 16.47 -0.72 5.80
N MET A 28 15.99 -1.70 6.54
CA MET A 28 14.76 -2.42 6.21
C MET A 28 13.52 -1.54 6.38
N ALA A 29 13.45 -0.77 7.45
CA ALA A 29 12.37 0.19 7.69
C ALA A 29 12.34 1.28 6.60
N SER A 30 13.49 1.82 6.21
CA SER A 30 13.62 2.78 5.12
C SER A 30 13.19 2.18 3.77
N SER A 31 13.59 0.93 3.49
CA SER A 31 13.19 0.21 2.27
C SER A 31 11.67 -0.01 2.19
N THR A 32 11.02 -0.39 3.30
CA THR A 32 9.56 -0.57 3.33
C THR A 32 8.82 0.76 3.12
N LEU A 33 9.34 1.85 3.66
CA LEU A 33 8.80 3.19 3.44
C LEU A 33 8.92 3.63 1.97
N GLU A 34 10.07 3.35 1.35
CA GLU A 34 10.29 3.64 -0.08
C GLU A 34 9.34 2.83 -0.97
N GLN A 35 9.12 1.55 -0.66
CA GLN A 35 8.15 0.71 -1.36
C GLN A 35 6.71 1.27 -1.25
N LEU A 36 6.33 1.78 -0.07
CA LEU A 36 5.04 2.44 0.12
C LEU A 36 4.91 3.70 -0.72
N ARG A 37 5.95 4.55 -0.78
CA ARG A 37 5.95 5.76 -1.63
C ARG A 37 5.80 5.38 -3.10
N LYS A 38 6.60 4.43 -3.60
CA LYS A 38 6.51 3.93 -4.98
C LYS A 38 5.12 3.34 -5.29
N SER A 39 4.51 2.63 -4.34
CA SER A 39 3.14 2.11 -4.48
C SER A 39 2.12 3.25 -4.59
N THR A 40 2.30 4.32 -3.81
CA THR A 40 1.45 5.51 -3.86
C THR A 40 1.55 6.21 -5.22
N ASP A 41 2.76 6.43 -5.72
CA ASP A 41 3.00 7.09 -7.02
C ASP A 41 2.37 6.29 -8.17
N ARG A 42 2.52 4.97 -8.16
CA ARG A 42 1.87 4.08 -9.12
C ARG A 42 0.34 4.17 -9.05
N ALA A 43 -0.21 4.20 -7.85
CA ALA A 43 -1.65 4.33 -7.65
C ALA A 43 -2.19 5.66 -8.17
N TYR A 44 -1.50 6.77 -7.97
CA TYR A 44 -1.87 8.07 -8.55
C TYR A 44 -1.82 8.04 -10.08
N THR A 45 -0.77 7.45 -10.65
CA THR A 45 -0.64 7.32 -12.11
C THR A 45 -1.79 6.50 -12.69
N MET A 46 -2.13 5.37 -12.06
CA MET A 46 -3.25 4.52 -12.50
C MET A 46 -4.60 5.24 -12.36
N ALA A 47 -4.85 5.91 -11.24
CA ALA A 47 -6.07 6.67 -11.03
C ALA A 47 -6.21 7.82 -12.04
N GLY A 48 -5.13 8.54 -12.33
CA GLY A 48 -5.10 9.59 -13.35
C GLY A 48 -5.42 9.05 -14.75
N PHE A 49 -4.84 7.91 -15.13
CA PHE A 49 -5.16 7.25 -16.39
C PHE A 49 -6.64 6.84 -16.46
N LEU A 50 -7.17 6.17 -15.42
CA LEU A 50 -8.57 5.78 -15.36
C LEU A 50 -9.51 6.97 -15.43
N LEU A 51 -9.17 8.08 -14.77
CA LEU A 51 -9.95 9.32 -14.82
C LEU A 51 -9.99 9.89 -16.23
N THR A 52 -8.86 9.89 -16.94
CA THR A 52 -8.80 10.34 -18.33
C THR A 52 -9.71 9.50 -19.24
N VAL A 53 -9.66 8.17 -19.10
CA VAL A 53 -10.54 7.28 -19.86
C VAL A 53 -12.01 7.48 -19.49
N PHE A 54 -12.31 7.69 -18.21
CA PHE A 54 -13.65 7.98 -17.71
C PHE A 54 -14.24 9.25 -18.35
N ILE A 55 -13.47 10.33 -18.40
CA ILE A 55 -13.86 11.60 -19.03
C ILE A 55 -14.10 11.40 -20.53
N ALA A 56 -13.19 10.69 -21.22
CA ALA A 56 -13.34 10.40 -22.64
C ALA A 56 -14.61 9.59 -22.96
N LEU A 57 -14.91 8.56 -22.15
CA LEU A 57 -16.14 7.77 -22.28
C LEU A 57 -17.39 8.63 -22.02
N THR A 58 -17.32 9.51 -21.02
CA THR A 58 -18.42 10.43 -20.72
C THR A 58 -18.69 11.35 -21.93
N ALA A 59 -17.66 11.95 -22.50
CA ALA A 59 -17.80 12.78 -23.70
C ALA A 59 -18.36 11.98 -24.91
N PHE A 60 -17.92 10.71 -25.05
CA PHE A 60 -18.44 9.83 -26.10
C PHE A 60 -19.94 9.55 -25.95
N VAL A 61 -20.42 9.29 -24.74
CA VAL A 61 -21.85 9.06 -24.45
C VAL A 61 -22.70 10.26 -24.85
N PHE A 62 -22.20 11.47 -24.66
CA PHE A 62 -22.90 12.70 -25.06
C PHE A 62 -22.86 13.00 -26.57
N SER A 63 -22.04 12.30 -27.36
CA SER A 63 -21.96 12.47 -28.83
C SER A 63 -23.05 11.74 -29.61
N SER A 64 -24.11 11.27 -28.95
CA SER A 64 -25.27 10.58 -29.56
C SER A 64 -24.91 9.28 -30.29
N PRO A 65 -24.23 8.33 -29.62
CA PRO A 65 -23.88 7.04 -30.22
C PRO A 65 -25.12 6.17 -30.50
N SER A 66 -24.96 5.17 -31.38
CA SER A 66 -26.00 4.15 -31.59
C SER A 66 -26.28 3.37 -30.29
N LEU A 67 -27.46 2.74 -30.20
CA LEU A 67 -27.84 1.97 -29.00
C LEU A 67 -26.82 0.91 -28.57
N TRP A 68 -26.20 0.23 -29.53
CA TRP A 68 -25.14 -0.76 -29.28
C TRP A 68 -23.84 -0.14 -28.75
N GLN A 69 -23.47 1.00 -29.33
CA GLN A 69 -22.29 1.74 -28.85
C GLN A 69 -22.52 2.30 -27.45
N LEU A 70 -23.76 2.77 -27.20
CA LEU A 70 -24.16 3.28 -25.90
C LEU A 70 -24.12 2.17 -24.83
N SER A 71 -24.60 0.96 -25.12
CA SER A 71 -24.57 -0.15 -24.18
C SER A 71 -23.13 -0.57 -23.82
N THR A 72 -22.24 -0.66 -24.82
CA THR A 72 -20.82 -0.94 -24.60
C THR A 72 -20.13 0.15 -23.77
N ALA A 73 -20.40 1.42 -24.12
CA ALA A 73 -19.85 2.56 -23.41
C ALA A 73 -20.34 2.63 -21.95
N ALA A 74 -21.62 2.31 -21.70
CA ALA A 74 -22.19 2.30 -20.36
C ALA A 74 -21.55 1.25 -19.46
N VAL A 75 -21.30 0.05 -19.99
CA VAL A 75 -20.60 -1.01 -19.26
C VAL A 75 -19.18 -0.59 -18.91
N LEU A 76 -18.43 -0.06 -19.88
CA LEU A 76 -17.07 0.44 -19.65
C LEU A 76 -17.06 1.59 -18.63
N TRP A 77 -17.99 2.53 -18.75
CA TRP A 77 -18.14 3.67 -17.86
C TRP A 77 -18.39 3.23 -16.41
N ALA A 78 -19.34 2.29 -16.21
CA ALA A 78 -19.65 1.75 -14.89
C ALA A 78 -18.46 1.02 -14.27
N GLY A 79 -17.77 0.17 -15.04
CA GLY A 79 -16.62 -0.57 -14.54
C GLY A 79 -15.44 0.34 -14.17
N ILE A 80 -15.15 1.36 -14.99
CA ILE A 80 -14.10 2.33 -14.69
C ILE A 80 -14.49 3.17 -13.47
N PHE A 81 -15.76 3.56 -13.32
CA PHE A 81 -16.23 4.26 -12.14
C PHE A 81 -16.02 3.46 -10.86
N ILE A 82 -16.37 2.15 -10.85
CA ILE A 82 -16.14 1.26 -9.72
C ILE A 82 -14.64 1.13 -9.42
N ALA A 83 -13.81 0.95 -10.44
CA ALA A 83 -12.36 0.85 -10.27
C ALA A 83 -11.76 2.15 -9.70
N LEU A 84 -12.19 3.32 -10.19
CA LEU A 84 -11.80 4.63 -9.65
C LEU A 84 -12.25 4.79 -8.20
N TYR A 85 -13.48 4.39 -7.88
CA TYR A 85 -13.98 4.44 -6.51
C TYR A 85 -13.11 3.63 -5.54
N ILE A 86 -12.72 2.40 -5.93
CA ILE A 86 -11.81 1.54 -5.15
C ILE A 86 -10.45 2.24 -5.00
N MET A 87 -9.88 2.74 -6.10
CA MET A 87 -8.57 3.40 -6.09
C MET A 87 -8.56 4.64 -5.18
N VAL A 88 -9.55 5.51 -5.28
CA VAL A 88 -9.59 6.76 -4.50
C VAL A 88 -9.84 6.47 -3.02
N ASN A 89 -10.85 5.66 -2.69
CA ASN A 89 -11.27 5.48 -1.30
C ASN A 89 -10.43 4.47 -0.51
N GLN A 90 -9.83 3.47 -1.17
CA GLN A 90 -9.14 2.40 -0.45
C GLN A 90 -7.63 2.39 -0.66
N VAL A 91 -7.13 2.94 -1.76
CA VAL A 91 -5.70 2.97 -2.06
C VAL A 91 -5.08 4.34 -1.78
N LEU A 92 -5.72 5.41 -2.30
CA LEU A 92 -5.20 6.77 -2.20
C LEU A 92 -5.62 7.50 -0.91
N TRP A 93 -6.61 6.98 -0.19
CA TRP A 93 -7.00 7.55 1.10
C TRP A 93 -5.80 7.65 2.03
N VAL A 94 -5.61 8.81 2.63
CA VAL A 94 -4.42 9.16 3.41
C VAL A 94 -4.26 8.21 4.60
N HIS A 95 -3.25 7.35 4.53
CA HIS A 95 -2.80 6.58 5.68
C HIS A 95 -1.56 7.28 6.24
N PRO A 96 -1.54 7.63 7.53
CA PRO A 96 -0.36 8.24 8.15
C PRO A 96 0.80 7.24 8.11
N PHE A 97 1.86 7.60 7.39
CA PHE A 97 3.09 6.83 7.40
C PHE A 97 3.85 7.09 8.69
N ARG A 98 4.36 6.04 9.31
CA ARG A 98 5.34 6.20 10.37
C ARG A 98 6.73 6.32 9.76
N HIS A 99 7.40 7.42 10.04
CA HIS A 99 8.79 7.63 9.66
C HIS A 99 9.71 6.74 10.51
N THR A 100 10.84 6.37 9.91
CA THR A 100 11.93 5.71 10.63
C THR A 100 12.60 6.70 11.58
N GLY A 101 12.99 6.21 12.72
CA GLY A 101 13.68 6.97 13.74
C GLY A 101 12.86 7.10 15.02
N ASN A 102 13.55 6.96 16.13
CA ASN A 102 12.99 7.22 17.44
C ASN A 102 13.31 8.67 17.80
N GLU A 103 12.35 9.42 18.27
CA GLU A 103 12.62 10.78 18.75
C GLU A 103 13.62 10.69 19.92
N PRO A 104 14.64 11.59 19.98
CA PRO A 104 15.61 11.59 21.09
C PRO A 104 14.95 11.62 22.48
N ARG A 105 13.80 12.27 22.58
CA ARG A 105 12.99 12.34 23.78
C ARG A 105 12.56 10.95 24.31
N ASN A 106 12.32 9.99 23.40
CA ASN A 106 11.94 8.64 23.77
C ASN A 106 13.15 7.76 24.11
N MET A 107 14.37 8.22 23.78
CA MET A 107 15.62 7.53 24.07
C MET A 107 16.23 7.92 25.42
N ILE A 108 15.94 9.15 25.90
CA ILE A 108 16.47 9.69 27.16
C ILE A 108 15.36 9.63 28.19
N GLN A 109 15.40 8.62 29.07
CA GLN A 109 14.42 8.42 30.13
C GLN A 109 15.16 8.48 31.49
N GLU A 110 15.03 9.57 32.20
CA GLU A 110 15.64 9.78 33.53
C GLU A 110 15.24 8.70 34.52
N GLU A 111 13.98 8.22 34.49
CA GLU A 111 13.49 7.15 35.35
C GLU A 111 14.27 5.83 35.19
N ASN A 112 14.77 5.54 33.99
CA ASN A 112 15.57 4.35 33.75
C ASN A 112 16.97 4.51 34.33
N ILE A 113 17.55 5.69 34.27
CA ILE A 113 18.83 6.04 34.87
C ILE A 113 18.74 5.93 36.39
N ASP A 114 17.72 6.54 36.99
CA ASP A 114 17.49 6.49 38.42
C ASP A 114 17.29 5.05 38.95
N ARG A 115 16.59 4.23 38.18
CA ARG A 115 16.39 2.82 38.52
C ARG A 115 17.71 2.01 38.50
N LEU A 116 18.58 2.28 37.56
CA LEU A 116 19.88 1.61 37.47
C LEU A 116 20.80 2.03 38.61
N LEU A 117 20.81 3.34 38.95
CA LEU A 117 21.55 3.88 40.09
C LEU A 117 21.09 3.27 41.42
N LYS A 118 19.76 3.15 41.63
CA LYS A 118 19.19 2.52 42.83
C LYS A 118 19.55 1.04 43.00
N ASN A 119 19.82 0.35 41.87
CA ASN A 119 20.22 -1.07 41.91
C ASN A 119 21.71 -1.27 42.20
N GLY A 120 22.46 -0.21 42.47
CA GLY A 120 23.88 -0.29 42.91
C GLY A 120 24.88 -0.55 41.78
N HIS A 121 24.50 -0.37 40.51
CA HIS A 121 25.43 -0.49 39.40
C HIS A 121 26.44 0.67 39.40
N ASN A 122 27.69 0.38 39.06
CA ASN A 122 28.68 1.42 38.85
C ASN A 122 28.42 2.17 37.52
N GLN A 123 29.06 3.30 37.32
CA GLN A 123 28.82 4.18 36.16
C GLN A 123 29.07 3.46 34.83
N GLU A 124 30.08 2.61 34.73
CA GLU A 124 30.39 1.88 33.49
C GLU A 124 29.36 0.80 33.19
N GLU A 125 28.97 0.02 34.19
CA GLU A 125 27.91 -0.97 34.07
C GLU A 125 26.56 -0.34 33.70
N MET A 126 26.23 0.77 34.32
CA MET A 126 25.03 1.54 34.02
C MET A 126 25.00 1.99 32.55
N ASN A 127 26.11 2.58 32.08
CA ASN A 127 26.23 3.03 30.71
C ASN A 127 26.12 1.88 29.71
N ALA A 128 26.76 0.73 29.99
CA ALA A 128 26.69 -0.44 29.13
C ALA A 128 25.26 -1.03 29.07
N ILE A 129 24.59 -1.17 30.21
CA ILE A 129 23.20 -1.67 30.27
C ILE A 129 22.26 -0.70 29.58
N TYR A 130 22.42 0.61 29.79
CA TYR A 130 21.57 1.63 29.21
C TYR A 130 21.73 1.68 27.67
N SER A 131 22.99 1.62 27.16
CA SER A 131 23.25 1.62 25.72
C SER A 131 22.61 0.42 25.03
N VAL A 132 22.79 -0.78 25.56
CA VAL A 132 22.19 -2.00 24.99
C VAL A 132 20.67 -1.93 25.01
N ASN A 133 20.07 -1.51 26.13
CA ASN A 133 18.60 -1.40 26.22
C ASN A 133 18.04 -0.39 25.24
N THR A 134 18.69 0.77 25.08
CA THR A 134 18.26 1.80 24.10
C THR A 134 18.33 1.29 22.67
N LEU A 135 19.40 0.57 22.31
CA LEU A 135 19.53 -0.08 20.98
C LEU A 135 18.43 -1.12 20.75
N LEU A 136 18.15 -1.96 21.74
CA LEU A 136 17.10 -2.98 21.64
C LEU A 136 15.70 -2.37 21.52
N ASP A 137 15.42 -1.30 22.26
CA ASP A 137 14.13 -0.61 22.16
C ASP A 137 13.97 0.07 20.79
N ALA A 138 15.05 0.64 20.21
CA ALA A 138 15.05 1.16 18.85
C ALA A 138 14.81 0.06 17.80
N ILE A 139 15.43 -1.11 17.95
CA ILE A 139 15.20 -2.27 17.08
C ILE A 139 13.72 -2.73 17.16
N SER A 140 13.16 -2.79 18.35
CA SER A 140 11.75 -3.16 18.55
C SER A 140 10.80 -2.16 17.86
N HIS A 141 11.09 -0.87 17.98
CA HIS A 141 10.34 0.19 17.32
C HIS A 141 10.42 0.10 15.80
N ASN A 142 11.63 -0.12 15.25
CA ASN A 142 11.79 -0.32 13.82
C ASN A 142 11.01 -1.52 13.30
N GLN A 143 10.96 -2.62 14.06
CA GLN A 143 10.17 -3.78 13.68
C GLN A 143 8.67 -3.46 13.63
N GLU A 144 8.16 -2.69 14.60
CA GLU A 144 6.78 -2.24 14.58
C GLU A 144 6.46 -1.39 13.33
N ILE A 145 7.38 -0.49 12.97
CA ILE A 145 7.27 0.32 11.75
C ILE A 145 7.24 -0.56 10.50
N ILE A 146 8.17 -1.54 10.41
CA ILE A 146 8.25 -2.46 9.27
C ILE A 146 6.95 -3.25 9.12
N ASP A 147 6.45 -3.83 10.21
CA ASP A 147 5.23 -4.65 10.20
C ASP A 147 4.01 -3.83 9.79
N ARG A 148 3.90 -2.61 10.32
CA ARG A 148 2.81 -1.69 9.96
C ARG A 148 2.89 -1.27 8.49
N ASN A 149 4.08 -0.90 8.02
CA ASN A 149 4.27 -0.49 6.62
C ASN A 149 3.98 -1.64 5.66
N ARG A 150 4.38 -2.86 5.99
CA ARG A 150 4.06 -4.08 5.22
C ARG A 150 2.56 -4.35 5.18
N SER A 151 1.87 -4.22 6.31
CA SER A 151 0.42 -4.40 6.38
C SER A 151 -0.31 -3.39 5.49
N ILE A 152 0.09 -2.11 5.52
CA ILE A 152 -0.48 -1.07 4.65
C ILE A 152 -0.21 -1.39 3.17
N LEU A 153 1.02 -1.82 2.85
CA LEU A 153 1.39 -2.18 1.48
C LEU A 153 0.58 -3.38 0.97
N ALA A 154 0.42 -4.43 1.78
CA ALA A 154 -0.36 -5.61 1.44
C ALA A 154 -1.83 -5.26 1.17
N ASN A 155 -2.45 -4.46 2.04
CA ASN A 155 -3.82 -4.00 1.86
C ASN A 155 -3.98 -3.17 0.57
N ARG A 156 -3.03 -2.29 0.26
CA ARG A 156 -3.05 -1.51 -0.99
C ARG A 156 -2.94 -2.39 -2.23
N CYS A 157 -2.03 -3.38 -2.21
CA CYS A 157 -1.87 -4.31 -3.32
C CYS A 157 -3.18 -5.09 -3.57
N ASP A 158 -3.84 -5.57 -2.52
CA ASP A 158 -5.12 -6.27 -2.60
C ASP A 158 -6.22 -5.38 -3.24
N HIS A 159 -6.32 -4.12 -2.85
CA HIS A 159 -7.29 -3.20 -3.43
C HIS A 159 -6.96 -2.81 -4.88
N ILE A 160 -5.69 -2.66 -5.24
CA ILE A 160 -5.26 -2.45 -6.62
C ILE A 160 -5.64 -3.68 -7.47
N GLU A 161 -5.39 -4.88 -6.96
CA GLU A 161 -5.76 -6.13 -7.65
C GLU A 161 -7.27 -6.23 -7.86
N LYS A 162 -8.08 -5.88 -6.88
CA LYS A 162 -9.54 -5.80 -7.00
C LYS A 162 -9.98 -4.81 -8.08
N ALA A 163 -9.41 -3.60 -8.09
CA ALA A 163 -9.70 -2.60 -9.12
C ALA A 163 -9.34 -3.11 -10.53
N MET A 164 -8.17 -3.74 -10.68
CA MET A 164 -7.74 -4.34 -11.94
C MET A 164 -8.61 -5.50 -12.38
N THR A 165 -9.11 -6.31 -11.45
CA THR A 165 -10.06 -7.39 -11.74
C THR A 165 -11.38 -6.85 -12.27
N VAL A 166 -11.90 -5.78 -11.65
CA VAL A 166 -13.10 -5.08 -12.16
C VAL A 166 -12.88 -4.62 -13.59
N ILE A 167 -11.76 -3.98 -13.88
CA ILE A 167 -11.44 -3.51 -15.24
C ILE A 167 -11.37 -4.67 -16.22
N LYS A 168 -10.67 -5.76 -15.88
CA LYS A 168 -10.58 -6.95 -16.74
C LYS A 168 -11.95 -7.53 -17.05
N CYS A 169 -12.79 -7.74 -16.05
CA CYS A 169 -14.16 -8.24 -16.24
C CYS A 169 -14.98 -7.30 -17.12
N THR A 170 -14.89 -6.01 -16.89
CA THR A 170 -15.60 -4.99 -17.65
C THR A 170 -15.20 -4.99 -19.13
N VAL A 171 -13.89 -5.06 -19.42
CA VAL A 171 -13.39 -5.13 -20.80
C VAL A 171 -13.87 -6.40 -21.50
N ILE A 172 -13.86 -7.55 -20.82
CA ILE A 172 -14.38 -8.82 -21.38
C ILE A 172 -15.86 -8.67 -21.74
N VAL A 173 -16.69 -8.16 -20.82
CA VAL A 173 -18.13 -7.98 -21.05
C VAL A 173 -18.38 -6.99 -22.21
N ALA A 174 -17.67 -5.87 -22.25
CA ALA A 174 -17.77 -4.88 -23.32
C ALA A 174 -17.37 -5.48 -24.68
N THR A 175 -16.33 -6.29 -24.72
CA THR A 175 -15.89 -7.00 -25.93
C THR A 175 -16.96 -7.97 -26.42
N ILE A 176 -17.57 -8.76 -25.54
CA ILE A 176 -18.67 -9.69 -25.88
C ILE A 176 -19.85 -8.92 -26.49
N ILE A 177 -20.27 -7.81 -25.87
CA ILE A 177 -21.37 -6.99 -26.38
C ILE A 177 -21.03 -6.47 -27.78
N THR A 178 -19.81 -6.00 -27.99
CA THR A 178 -19.34 -5.47 -29.30
C THR A 178 -19.38 -6.59 -30.36
N VAL A 179 -18.88 -7.78 -30.05
CA VAL A 179 -18.90 -8.92 -30.99
C VAL A 179 -20.33 -9.33 -31.34
N ILE A 180 -21.22 -9.41 -30.38
CA ILE A 180 -22.64 -9.72 -30.62
C ILE A 180 -23.27 -8.64 -31.52
N SER A 181 -23.02 -7.38 -31.23
CA SER A 181 -23.51 -6.25 -32.04
C SER A 181 -23.07 -6.35 -33.50
N LEU A 182 -21.79 -6.67 -33.74
CA LEU A 182 -21.25 -6.86 -35.09
C LEU A 182 -21.90 -8.03 -35.83
N LEU A 183 -22.10 -9.18 -35.15
CA LEU A 183 -22.76 -10.34 -35.73
C LEU A 183 -24.21 -10.05 -36.10
N VAL A 184 -24.97 -9.38 -35.22
CA VAL A 184 -26.36 -8.98 -35.50
C VAL A 184 -26.42 -8.02 -36.68
N SER A 185 -25.52 -7.05 -36.78
CA SER A 185 -25.46 -6.12 -37.90
C SER A 185 -25.11 -6.81 -39.22
N ALA A 186 -24.18 -7.75 -39.20
CA ALA A 186 -23.81 -8.54 -40.38
C ALA A 186 -24.97 -9.42 -40.89
N LEU A 187 -25.70 -10.09 -39.98
CA LEU A 187 -26.86 -10.89 -40.34
C LEU A 187 -28.03 -10.05 -40.86
N GLY A 188 -28.25 -8.87 -40.26
CA GLY A 188 -29.29 -7.94 -40.73
C GLY A 188 -29.02 -7.40 -42.15
N MET A 189 -27.76 -7.13 -42.48
CA MET A 189 -27.40 -6.76 -43.87
C MET A 189 -27.62 -7.89 -44.90
N TYR A 190 -27.41 -9.14 -44.50
CA TYR A 190 -27.63 -10.31 -45.38
C TYR A 190 -29.11 -10.52 -45.71
N HIS A 191 -30.01 -10.23 -44.76
CA HIS A 191 -31.46 -10.33 -44.99
C HIS A 191 -32.04 -9.16 -45.78
N GLY A 192 -31.45 -7.97 -45.67
CA GLY A 192 -31.90 -6.80 -46.40
C GLY A 192 -31.50 -6.76 -47.88
N SER A 193 -30.53 -7.58 -48.31
CA SER A 193 -30.10 -7.68 -49.71
C SER A 193 -30.79 -8.81 -50.49
N ALA A 194 -31.74 -9.53 -49.88
CA ALA A 194 -32.45 -10.65 -50.49
C ALA A 194 -33.92 -10.31 -50.91
N ILE A 195 -34.27 -9.02 -50.85
CA ILE A 195 -35.54 -8.46 -51.34
C ILE A 195 -35.25 -7.43 -52.42
#